data_45cd47013cae708a8ec94f9222ea195d
#
_entry.id   45cd47013cae708a8ec94f9222ea195d
#
_cell.length_a   1.000
_cell.length_b   1.000
_cell.length_c   1.000
_cell.angle_alpha   90.00
_cell.angle_beta   90.00
_cell.angle_gamma   90.00
#
_symmetry.space_group_name_H-M   'P 1'
#
loop_
_entity.id
_entity.type
_entity.pdbx_description
1 polymer ?
#
loop_
_entity_poly.entity_id
_entity_poly.type
_entity_poly.pdbx_seq_one_letter_code
_entity_poly.pdbx_strand_id
1 'polypeptide(L)'
;MKQFYNSKSLLRLSFLFVLLFSVITVVNSCKKDDDEEFQDHVVQFEVKTTAGGNIISVVTQVGTTKTDIFNTPQSPVTSPWTSGEFFVNSSQAQLNLDANASMPDDNSELTITLYIDGEVARTVKKKGKGVLVASIDYSFLEP
;
A
#
# COMPACT_ATOMS: atom_id res chain seq x y z
N MET A 1 4.49 -26.60 69.49
CA MET A 1 4.98 -27.38 68.32
C MET A 1 5.88 -26.46 67.50
N LYS A 2 7.22 -26.64 67.58
CA LYS A 2 8.16 -25.91 66.72
C LYS A 2 8.43 -26.79 65.48
N GLN A 3 7.88 -26.36 64.31
CA GLN A 3 8.25 -26.99 63.03
C GLN A 3 9.64 -26.49 62.63
N PHE A 4 10.63 -27.37 62.71
CA PHE A 4 11.94 -27.15 62.14
C PHE A 4 11.82 -27.27 60.62
N TYR A 5 11.62 -26.14 59.96
CA TYR A 5 11.74 -26.08 58.49
C TYR A 5 13.20 -26.37 58.09
N ASN A 6 13.40 -27.48 57.41
CA ASN A 6 14.71 -27.96 57.02
C ASN A 6 15.34 -26.99 56.03
N SER A 7 16.35 -26.21 56.44
CA SER A 7 17.00 -25.16 55.65
C SER A 7 17.49 -25.61 54.27
N LYS A 8 17.77 -26.91 54.13
CA LYS A 8 18.17 -27.51 52.85
C LYS A 8 17.03 -27.61 51.84
N SER A 9 15.79 -27.71 52.26
CA SER A 9 14.61 -27.69 51.33
C SER A 9 14.26 -26.29 50.88
N LEU A 10 14.44 -25.29 51.74
CA LEU A 10 14.27 -23.89 51.39
C LEU A 10 15.29 -23.40 50.35
N LEU A 11 16.55 -23.84 50.50
CA LEU A 11 17.61 -23.53 49.53
C LEU A 11 17.34 -24.15 48.15
N ARG A 12 16.83 -25.39 48.11
CA ARG A 12 16.44 -26.05 46.84
C ARG A 12 15.25 -25.38 46.18
N LEU A 13 14.25 -24.96 46.95
CA LEU A 13 13.07 -24.24 46.45
C LEU A 13 13.46 -22.89 45.89
N SER A 14 14.36 -22.14 46.57
CA SER A 14 14.87 -20.86 46.11
C SER A 14 15.64 -21.00 44.77
N PHE A 15 16.46 -22.04 44.65
CA PHE A 15 17.21 -22.27 43.40
C PHE A 15 16.28 -22.62 42.23
N LEU A 16 15.20 -23.33 42.48
CA LEU A 16 14.18 -23.70 41.48
C LEU A 16 13.42 -22.45 41.01
N PHE A 17 13.09 -21.51 41.92
CA PHE A 17 12.47 -20.23 41.59
C PHE A 17 13.38 -19.35 40.74
N VAL A 18 14.68 -19.25 41.08
CA VAL A 18 15.64 -18.45 40.30
C VAL A 18 15.81 -19.03 38.90
N LEU A 19 15.83 -20.36 38.77
CA LEU A 19 15.95 -21.03 37.48
C LEU A 19 14.69 -20.84 36.62
N LEU A 20 13.50 -20.87 37.24
CA LEU A 20 12.24 -20.61 36.56
C LEU A 20 12.13 -19.16 36.08
N PHE A 21 12.56 -18.18 36.90
CA PHE A 21 12.58 -16.77 36.54
C PHE A 21 13.58 -16.47 35.42
N SER A 22 14.75 -17.12 35.40
CA SER A 22 15.74 -16.94 34.35
C SER A 22 15.26 -17.47 32.98
N VAL A 23 14.46 -18.53 32.94
CA VAL A 23 13.87 -19.05 31.69
C VAL A 23 12.80 -18.09 31.14
N ILE A 24 11.99 -17.46 32.01
CA ILE A 24 10.94 -16.53 31.60
C ILE A 24 11.54 -15.24 30.98
N THR A 25 12.69 -14.78 31.48
CA THR A 25 13.34 -13.58 30.94
C THR A 25 13.99 -13.81 29.57
N VAL A 26 14.42 -15.04 29.27
CA VAL A 26 15.03 -15.36 27.96
C VAL A 26 13.97 -15.46 26.85
N VAL A 27 12.76 -15.95 27.13
CA VAL A 27 11.69 -16.04 26.10
C VAL A 27 11.01 -14.70 25.81
N ASN A 28 11.15 -13.69 26.69
CA ASN A 28 10.64 -12.34 26.42
C ASN A 28 11.66 -11.42 25.74
N SER A 29 12.89 -11.90 25.47
CA SER A 29 13.94 -11.12 24.81
C SER A 29 13.95 -11.28 23.28
N CYS A 30 13.00 -12.00 22.67
CA CYS A 30 12.67 -11.74 21.28
C CYS A 30 11.89 -10.43 21.23
N LYS A 31 12.60 -9.29 21.36
CA LYS A 31 12.17 -8.13 20.58
C LYS A 31 12.08 -8.62 19.13
N LYS A 32 10.88 -8.64 18.57
CA LYS A 32 10.76 -8.39 17.15
C LYS A 32 11.50 -7.06 16.97
N ASP A 33 12.68 -7.11 16.41
CA ASP A 33 13.14 -6.01 15.61
C ASP A 33 11.99 -5.87 14.60
N ASP A 34 11.24 -4.77 14.70
CA ASP A 34 10.39 -4.31 13.62
C ASP A 34 11.36 -3.88 12.51
N ASP A 35 12.04 -4.87 11.92
CA ASP A 35 12.46 -4.77 10.54
C ASP A 35 11.15 -4.55 9.83
N GLU A 36 10.91 -3.35 9.35
CA GLU A 36 9.81 -3.05 8.44
C GLU A 36 10.04 -3.98 7.24
N GLU A 37 9.49 -5.18 7.35
CA GLU A 37 9.63 -6.20 6.33
C GLU A 37 8.83 -5.69 5.15
N PHE A 38 9.52 -5.20 4.14
CA PHE A 38 8.90 -4.74 2.91
C PHE A 38 7.97 -5.82 2.38
N GLN A 39 6.69 -5.48 2.25
CA GLN A 39 5.65 -6.41 1.86
C GLN A 39 5.32 -6.24 0.37
N ASP A 40 4.92 -7.33 -0.26
CA ASP A 40 4.38 -7.29 -1.61
C ASP A 40 2.89 -6.94 -1.55
N HIS A 41 2.50 -5.95 -2.34
CA HIS A 41 1.13 -5.48 -2.47
C HIS A 41 0.61 -5.73 -3.89
N VAL A 42 -0.67 -6.03 -4.01
CA VAL A 42 -1.37 -6.03 -5.30
C VAL A 42 -1.82 -4.62 -5.62
N VAL A 43 -1.35 -4.05 -6.72
CA VAL A 43 -1.63 -2.67 -7.14
C VAL A 43 -2.41 -2.68 -8.44
N GLN A 44 -3.38 -1.76 -8.57
CA GLN A 44 -4.10 -1.49 -9.81
C GLN A 44 -4.35 0.00 -9.96
N PHE A 45 -4.12 0.53 -11.14
CA PHE A 45 -4.55 1.87 -11.54
C PHE A 45 -5.82 1.80 -12.39
N GLU A 46 -6.71 2.76 -12.19
CA GLU A 46 -7.91 2.95 -13.00
C GLU A 46 -8.06 4.40 -13.43
N VAL A 47 -8.45 4.62 -14.69
CA VAL A 47 -8.83 5.92 -15.24
C VAL A 47 -10.21 5.80 -15.86
N LYS A 48 -11.15 6.64 -15.42
CA LYS A 48 -12.54 6.61 -15.85
C LYS A 48 -13.03 8.00 -16.23
N THR A 49 -13.74 8.08 -17.34
CA THR A 49 -14.44 9.29 -17.76
C THR A 49 -15.95 9.06 -17.76
N THR A 50 -16.73 10.13 -17.59
CA THR A 50 -18.17 10.12 -17.90
C THR A 50 -18.41 9.89 -19.38
N ALA A 51 -19.65 9.53 -19.74
CA ALA A 51 -20.05 9.28 -21.13
C ALA A 51 -19.65 10.43 -22.06
N GLY A 52 -19.05 10.09 -23.20
CA GLY A 52 -18.55 11.05 -24.18
C GLY A 52 -17.16 11.61 -23.88
N GLY A 53 -16.59 11.34 -22.71
CA GLY A 53 -15.20 11.66 -22.41
C GLY A 53 -14.23 10.73 -23.13
N ASN A 54 -13.10 11.25 -23.57
CA ASN A 54 -12.05 10.53 -24.28
C ASN A 54 -10.72 10.66 -23.54
N ILE A 55 -10.14 9.53 -23.08
CA ILE A 55 -8.81 9.50 -22.48
C ILE A 55 -7.78 9.78 -23.57
N ILE A 56 -6.93 10.80 -23.37
CA ILE A 56 -5.88 11.18 -24.31
C ILE A 56 -4.59 10.43 -24.01
N SER A 57 -4.22 10.39 -22.72
CA SER A 57 -3.02 9.69 -22.28
C SER A 57 -3.15 9.24 -20.83
N VAL A 58 -2.45 8.17 -20.52
CA VAL A 58 -2.25 7.65 -19.16
C VAL A 58 -0.75 7.45 -18.98
N VAL A 59 -0.23 7.97 -17.88
CA VAL A 59 1.17 7.79 -17.48
C VAL A 59 1.17 7.15 -16.12
N THR A 60 1.86 6.03 -15.99
CA THR A 60 2.06 5.36 -14.70
C THR A 60 3.54 5.32 -14.35
N GLN A 61 3.83 5.38 -13.06
CA GLN A 61 5.18 5.17 -12.56
C GLN A 61 5.13 4.24 -11.35
N VAL A 62 6.02 3.26 -11.34
CA VAL A 62 6.24 2.33 -10.22
C VAL A 62 7.72 2.38 -9.88
N GLY A 63 8.06 2.93 -8.71
CA GLY A 63 9.43 3.23 -8.35
C GLY A 63 10.08 4.15 -9.39
N THR A 64 11.13 3.67 -10.06
CA THR A 64 11.83 4.41 -11.13
C THR A 64 11.32 4.11 -12.54
N THR A 65 10.41 3.14 -12.70
CA THR A 65 9.90 2.71 -14.00
C THR A 65 8.66 3.50 -14.40
N LYS A 66 8.77 4.23 -15.50
CA LYS A 66 7.68 5.02 -16.09
C LYS A 66 7.13 4.34 -17.34
N THR A 67 5.80 4.34 -17.49
CA THR A 67 5.09 3.84 -18.68
C THR A 67 4.14 4.92 -19.19
N ASP A 68 4.32 5.30 -20.46
CA ASP A 68 3.49 6.28 -21.14
C ASP A 68 2.56 5.57 -22.13
N ILE A 69 1.26 5.80 -22.03
CA ILE A 69 0.22 5.22 -22.89
C ILE A 69 -0.55 6.37 -23.54
N PHE A 70 -0.50 6.42 -24.87
CA PHE A 70 -1.19 7.42 -25.66
C PHE A 70 -2.35 6.80 -26.43
N ASN A 71 -3.48 7.50 -26.42
CA ASN A 71 -4.63 7.12 -27.23
C ASN A 71 -4.37 7.43 -28.70
N THR A 72 -4.24 6.40 -29.50
CA THR A 72 -4.03 6.52 -30.96
C THR A 72 -5.04 5.64 -31.70
N PRO A 73 -5.30 5.91 -32.99
CA PRO A 73 -6.19 5.05 -33.81
C PRO A 73 -5.76 3.58 -33.85
N GLN A 74 -4.44 3.31 -33.70
CA GLN A 74 -3.88 1.98 -33.71
C GLN A 74 -3.90 1.30 -32.33
N SER A 75 -3.94 2.12 -31.27
CA SER A 75 -3.99 1.68 -29.87
C SER A 75 -4.97 2.56 -29.07
N PRO A 76 -6.29 2.33 -29.23
CA PRO A 76 -7.28 3.17 -28.56
C PRO A 76 -7.30 2.88 -27.05
N VAL A 77 -7.32 3.96 -26.25
CA VAL A 77 -7.53 3.88 -24.80
C VAL A 77 -9.02 4.11 -24.51
N THR A 78 -9.71 3.08 -24.08
CA THR A 78 -11.13 3.14 -23.74
C THR A 78 -11.36 3.47 -22.27
N SER A 79 -12.50 4.08 -21.95
CA SER A 79 -12.93 4.31 -20.57
C SER A 79 -13.96 3.23 -20.16
N PRO A 80 -13.81 2.57 -18.97
CA PRO A 80 -12.64 2.68 -18.08
C PRO A 80 -11.36 2.05 -18.66
N TRP A 81 -10.22 2.67 -18.38
CA TRP A 81 -8.91 2.06 -18.59
C TRP A 81 -8.38 1.52 -17.26
N THR A 82 -7.73 0.35 -17.28
CA THR A 82 -7.06 -0.22 -16.11
C THR A 82 -5.68 -0.73 -16.49
N SER A 83 -4.75 -0.67 -15.54
CA SER A 83 -3.42 -1.28 -15.70
C SER A 83 -3.45 -2.81 -15.63
N GLY A 84 -4.59 -3.39 -15.19
CA GLY A 84 -4.60 -4.71 -14.61
C GLY A 84 -3.95 -4.73 -13.23
N GLU A 85 -4.05 -5.86 -12.54
CA GLU A 85 -3.40 -6.08 -11.25
C GLU A 85 -1.93 -6.47 -11.46
N PHE A 86 -1.03 -5.92 -10.64
CA PHE A 86 0.38 -6.27 -10.65
C PHE A 86 0.94 -6.19 -9.22
N PHE A 87 2.03 -6.92 -8.97
CA PHE A 87 2.67 -6.93 -7.67
C PHE A 87 3.72 -5.83 -7.56
N VAL A 88 3.73 -5.14 -6.42
CA VAL A 88 4.72 -4.12 -6.06
C VAL A 88 5.22 -4.39 -4.66
N ASN A 89 6.54 -4.44 -4.50
CA ASN A 89 7.14 -4.47 -3.17
C ASN A 89 7.13 -3.07 -2.56
N SER A 90 6.77 -2.93 -1.29
CA SER A 90 6.69 -1.62 -0.61
C SER A 90 8.03 -0.88 -0.52
N SER A 91 9.16 -1.57 -0.78
CA SER A 91 10.47 -0.92 -0.97
C SER A 91 10.52 -0.04 -2.24
N GLN A 92 9.64 -0.27 -3.21
CA GLN A 92 9.44 0.61 -4.36
C GLN A 92 8.52 1.75 -3.92
N ALA A 93 9.10 2.75 -3.27
CA ALA A 93 8.40 3.75 -2.49
C ALA A 93 7.31 4.53 -3.24
N GLN A 94 7.38 4.64 -4.58
CA GLN A 94 6.59 5.59 -5.36
C GLN A 94 5.65 4.94 -6.37
N LEU A 95 4.36 5.32 -6.30
CA LEU A 95 3.31 4.94 -7.25
C LEU A 95 2.64 6.20 -7.77
N ASN A 96 2.84 6.54 -9.05
CA ASN A 96 2.23 7.73 -9.65
C ASN A 96 1.30 7.32 -10.80
N LEU A 97 0.20 8.05 -10.91
CA LEU A 97 -0.76 7.96 -12.01
C LEU A 97 -1.12 9.36 -12.47
N ASP A 98 -0.83 9.67 -13.73
CA ASP A 98 -1.29 10.88 -14.40
C ASP A 98 -2.21 10.52 -15.56
N ALA A 99 -3.31 11.23 -15.70
CA ALA A 99 -4.22 11.04 -16.82
C ALA A 99 -4.68 12.38 -17.40
N ASN A 100 -4.74 12.42 -18.74
CA ASN A 100 -5.32 13.50 -19.50
C ASN A 100 -6.54 12.97 -20.26
N ALA A 101 -7.65 13.71 -20.20
CA ALA A 101 -8.84 13.35 -20.92
C ALA A 101 -9.56 14.59 -21.48
N SER A 102 -10.15 14.46 -22.68
CA SER A 102 -11.00 15.47 -23.28
C SER A 102 -12.45 15.23 -22.90
N MET A 103 -13.09 16.25 -22.34
CA MET A 103 -14.45 16.18 -21.79
C MET A 103 -15.41 17.05 -22.60
N PRO A 104 -16.64 16.55 -22.91
CA PRO A 104 -17.59 17.22 -23.79
C PRO A 104 -18.29 18.41 -23.14
N ASP A 105 -18.54 18.39 -21.83
CA ASP A 105 -19.34 19.39 -21.14
C ASP A 105 -18.88 19.66 -19.69
N ASP A 106 -19.46 20.70 -19.06
CA ASP A 106 -19.07 21.17 -17.73
C ASP A 106 -19.47 20.18 -16.60
N ASN A 107 -20.34 19.22 -16.87
CA ASN A 107 -20.74 18.18 -15.92
C ASN A 107 -19.93 16.90 -16.06
N SER A 108 -19.10 16.81 -17.08
CA SER A 108 -18.22 15.66 -17.30
C SER A 108 -17.18 15.55 -16.19
N GLU A 109 -16.82 14.32 -15.84
CA GLU A 109 -15.88 14.01 -14.77
C GLU A 109 -14.81 13.03 -15.26
N LEU A 110 -13.56 13.39 -14.97
CA LEU A 110 -12.40 12.49 -15.01
C LEU A 110 -12.14 12.00 -13.60
N THR A 111 -12.17 10.68 -13.40
CA THR A 111 -11.85 10.03 -12.14
C THR A 111 -10.63 9.14 -12.35
N ILE A 112 -9.62 9.26 -11.50
CA ILE A 112 -8.49 8.36 -11.43
C ILE A 112 -8.43 7.73 -10.04
N THR A 113 -8.11 6.43 -9.97
CA THR A 113 -8.11 5.66 -8.74
C THR A 113 -6.88 4.76 -8.67
N LEU A 114 -6.27 4.73 -7.49
CA LEU A 114 -5.25 3.76 -7.10
C LEU A 114 -5.89 2.77 -6.13
N TYR A 115 -5.77 1.49 -6.45
CA TYR A 115 -6.14 0.38 -5.56
C TYR A 115 -4.87 -0.29 -5.06
N ILE A 116 -4.87 -0.65 -3.78
CA ILE A 116 -3.83 -1.45 -3.12
C ILE A 116 -4.54 -2.56 -2.37
N ASP A 117 -4.16 -3.81 -2.64
CA ASP A 117 -4.76 -5.02 -2.04
C ASP A 117 -6.29 -5.10 -2.22
N GLY A 118 -6.79 -4.58 -3.36
CA GLY A 118 -8.21 -4.53 -3.69
C GLY A 118 -8.99 -3.39 -3.02
N GLU A 119 -8.37 -2.59 -2.17
CA GLU A 119 -8.97 -1.43 -1.51
C GLU A 119 -8.59 -0.13 -2.22
N VAL A 120 -9.48 0.87 -2.16
CA VAL A 120 -9.19 2.20 -2.69
C VAL A 120 -8.20 2.92 -1.78
N ALA A 121 -6.96 3.03 -2.23
CA ALA A 121 -5.92 3.78 -1.52
C ALA A 121 -6.05 5.30 -1.79
N ARG A 122 -6.33 5.68 -3.05
CA ARG A 122 -6.50 7.09 -3.41
C ARG A 122 -7.41 7.26 -4.62
N THR A 123 -8.21 8.34 -4.60
CA THR A 123 -9.05 8.75 -5.73
C THR A 123 -8.96 10.25 -5.94
N VAL A 124 -8.79 10.66 -7.19
CA VAL A 124 -8.85 12.06 -7.59
C VAL A 124 -9.93 12.22 -8.66
N LYS A 125 -10.76 13.25 -8.50
CA LYS A 125 -11.83 13.61 -9.44
C LYS A 125 -11.63 15.04 -9.94
N LYS A 126 -11.77 15.21 -11.24
CA LYS A 126 -11.78 16.52 -11.90
C LYS A 126 -13.03 16.65 -12.72
N LYS A 127 -13.74 17.77 -12.59
CA LYS A 127 -14.99 18.05 -13.29
C LYS A 127 -14.83 19.27 -14.17
N GLY A 128 -15.41 19.21 -15.37
CA GLY A 128 -15.39 20.32 -16.32
C GLY A 128 -15.40 19.89 -17.76
N LYS A 129 -15.35 20.90 -18.65
CA LYS A 129 -15.28 20.78 -20.11
C LYS A 129 -13.85 21.00 -20.62
N GLY A 130 -13.51 20.38 -21.74
CA GLY A 130 -12.20 20.50 -22.38
C GLY A 130 -11.21 19.47 -21.87
N VAL A 131 -9.94 19.80 -21.87
CA VAL A 131 -8.90 18.88 -21.41
C VAL A 131 -8.78 18.98 -19.89
N LEU A 132 -9.06 17.89 -19.20
CA LEU A 132 -8.84 17.72 -17.77
C LEU A 132 -7.58 16.91 -17.51
N VAL A 133 -6.85 17.31 -16.48
CA VAL A 133 -5.64 16.63 -16.00
C VAL A 133 -5.85 16.23 -14.55
N ALA A 134 -5.59 14.97 -14.22
CA ALA A 134 -5.66 14.44 -12.87
C ALA A 134 -4.39 13.65 -12.57
N SER A 135 -3.88 13.79 -11.33
CA SER A 135 -2.66 13.14 -10.87
C SER A 135 -2.88 12.52 -9.49
N ILE A 136 -2.34 11.33 -9.30
CA ILE A 136 -2.14 10.68 -8.00
C ILE A 136 -0.63 10.52 -7.82
N ASP A 137 -0.17 10.94 -6.65
CA ASP A 137 1.15 10.65 -6.11
C ASP A 137 0.97 9.91 -4.79
N TYR A 138 1.59 8.74 -4.67
CA TYR A 138 1.47 7.87 -3.51
C TYR A 138 2.83 7.26 -3.17
N SER A 139 3.13 7.22 -1.88
CA SER A 139 4.34 6.57 -1.36
C SER A 139 3.97 5.60 -0.24
N PHE A 140 4.52 4.40 -0.26
CA PHE A 140 4.41 3.46 0.86
C PHE A 140 5.19 3.91 2.10
N LEU A 141 6.17 4.81 1.93
CA LEU A 141 7.03 5.30 3.00
C LEU A 141 6.54 6.60 3.66
N GLU A 142 5.53 7.23 3.07
CA GLU A 142 4.91 8.45 3.60
C GLU A 142 3.45 8.15 3.93
N PRO A 143 3.10 7.98 5.22
CA PRO A 143 1.73 7.72 5.66
C PRO A 143 0.79 8.92 5.49
#